data_0ce8e8611b536487f027dd4135c99e88
#
_entry.id   0ce8e8611b536487f027dd4135c99e88
#
_cell.length_a   1.000
_cell.length_b   1.000
_cell.length_c   1.000
_cell.angle_alpha   90.00
_cell.angle_beta   90.00
_cell.angle_gamma   90.00
#
_symmetry.space_group_name_H-M   'P 1'
#
loop_
_entity.id
_entity.type
_entity.pdbx_description
1 polymer ?
#
loop_
_entity_poly.entity_id
_entity_poly.type
_entity_poly.pdbx_seq_one_letter_code
_entity_poly.pdbx_strand_id
1 'polypeptide(L)'
;DTNELTEDQKAIHQYVKKYKNLTYLIKQGADDESYIVYVTYEMKIRKIKTLAPGMTSYYVMKKGDTFCIYNNQKHDTEEITDAKKESQNSKEIKKLTKQINKRYELALKQDKKLKQFFEGN
;
A
#
# COMPACT_ATOMS: atom_id res chain seq x y z
N ASP A 1 3.01 -15.27 -9.29
CA ASP A 1 3.04 -13.96 -8.96
C ASP A 1 2.19 -12.89 -9.61
N THR A 2 0.93 -13.05 -9.49
CA THR A 2 -0.02 -12.10 -10.00
C THR A 2 -0.42 -11.14 -8.89
N ASN A 3 -0.18 -9.87 -9.09
CA ASN A 3 -0.78 -8.80 -8.32
C ASN A 3 -2.25 -8.75 -8.65
N GLU A 4 -3.08 -9.40 -7.85
CA GLU A 4 -4.52 -9.25 -7.99
C GLU A 4 -4.93 -7.95 -7.31
N LEU A 5 -5.23 -6.94 -8.11
CA LEU A 5 -5.79 -5.70 -7.61
C LEU A 5 -7.28 -5.90 -7.35
N THR A 6 -7.78 -5.30 -6.27
CA THR A 6 -9.23 -5.25 -6.04
C THR A 6 -9.88 -4.39 -7.11
N GLU A 7 -11.20 -4.51 -7.29
CA GLU A 7 -11.92 -3.69 -8.26
C GLU A 7 -11.77 -2.20 -7.95
N ASP A 8 -11.79 -1.83 -6.67
CA ASP A 8 -11.60 -0.44 -6.27
C ASP A 8 -10.20 0.06 -6.58
N GLN A 9 -9.18 -0.77 -6.37
CA GLN A 9 -7.80 -0.41 -6.70
C GLN A 9 -7.62 -0.24 -8.21
N LYS A 10 -8.23 -1.10 -9.00
CA LYS A 10 -8.19 -0.98 -10.46
C LYS A 10 -8.86 0.30 -10.93
N ALA A 11 -10.03 0.59 -10.35
CA ALA A 11 -10.78 1.80 -10.70
C ALA A 11 -9.98 3.07 -10.38
N ILE A 12 -9.35 3.12 -9.22
CA ILE A 12 -8.51 4.25 -8.84
C ILE A 12 -7.28 4.34 -9.73
N HIS A 13 -6.60 3.21 -9.94
CA HIS A 13 -5.34 3.16 -10.69
C HIS A 13 -5.46 3.71 -12.10
N GLN A 14 -6.58 3.47 -12.79
CA GLN A 14 -6.76 3.97 -14.15
C GLN A 14 -6.80 5.50 -14.24
N TYR A 15 -7.11 6.19 -13.13
CA TYR A 15 -7.14 7.65 -13.08
C TYR A 15 -5.86 8.26 -12.55
N VAL A 16 -4.93 7.44 -12.06
CA VAL A 16 -3.65 7.94 -11.55
C VAL A 16 -2.71 8.20 -12.71
N LYS A 17 -2.31 9.45 -12.84
CA LYS A 17 -1.36 9.86 -13.86
C LYS A 17 0.07 9.49 -13.48
N LYS A 18 0.39 9.58 -12.19
CA LYS A 18 1.76 9.42 -11.71
C LYS A 18 1.77 9.08 -10.23
N TYR A 19 2.68 8.19 -9.86
CA TYR A 19 3.01 7.92 -8.45
C TYR A 19 4.32 8.64 -8.13
N LYS A 20 4.33 9.39 -7.03
CA LYS A 20 5.46 10.23 -6.64
C LYS A 20 5.89 9.94 -5.21
N ASN A 21 7.11 10.32 -4.89
CA ASN A 21 7.63 10.32 -3.53
C ASN A 21 7.51 8.96 -2.85
N LEU A 22 7.94 7.92 -3.57
CA LEU A 22 7.90 6.55 -3.06
C LEU A 22 8.87 6.37 -1.91
N THR A 23 8.38 5.80 -0.81
CA THR A 23 9.22 5.38 0.31
C THR A 23 8.95 3.93 0.65
N TYR A 24 9.91 3.28 1.28
CA TYR A 24 9.86 1.85 1.57
C TYR A 24 10.21 1.60 3.03
N LEU A 25 9.47 0.68 3.66
CA LEU A 25 9.79 0.17 4.98
C LEU A 25 9.69 -1.35 4.93
N ILE A 26 10.74 -2.04 5.34
CA ILE A 26 10.82 -3.50 5.22
C ILE A 26 10.72 -4.13 6.60
N LYS A 27 9.83 -5.13 6.72
CA LYS A 27 9.68 -5.96 7.91
C LYS A 27 9.97 -7.41 7.56
N GLN A 28 10.34 -8.19 8.56
CA GLN A 28 10.59 -9.61 8.39
C GLN A 28 9.28 -10.35 8.07
N GLY A 29 9.34 -11.29 7.13
CA GLY A 29 8.24 -12.19 6.84
C GLY A 29 8.22 -13.39 7.76
N ALA A 30 7.55 -14.47 7.31
CA ALA A 30 7.39 -15.68 8.11
C ALA A 30 8.71 -16.44 8.32
N ASP A 31 9.67 -16.28 7.43
CA ASP A 31 10.97 -16.93 7.51
C ASP A 31 12.09 -15.96 7.12
N ASP A 32 13.35 -16.46 7.18
CA ASP A 32 14.53 -15.65 6.93
C ASP A 32 14.67 -15.15 5.48
N GLU A 33 13.93 -15.74 4.58
CA GLU A 33 14.01 -15.41 3.16
C GLU A 33 12.73 -14.73 2.64
N SER A 34 11.93 -14.21 3.56
CA SER A 34 10.72 -13.48 3.19
C SER A 34 10.63 -12.16 3.93
N TYR A 35 9.94 -11.21 3.30
CA TYR A 35 9.85 -9.84 3.80
C TYR A 35 8.48 -9.28 3.50
N ILE A 36 8.06 -8.35 4.34
CA ILE A 36 6.87 -7.54 4.08
C ILE A 36 7.34 -6.14 3.77
N VAL A 37 7.09 -5.68 2.56
CA VAL A 37 7.55 -4.37 2.09
C VAL A 37 6.37 -3.42 2.08
N TYR A 38 6.43 -2.38 2.89
CA TYR A 38 5.44 -1.31 2.90
C TYR A 38 5.93 -0.19 2.00
N VAL A 39 5.08 0.22 1.08
CA VAL A 39 5.39 1.29 0.14
C VAL A 39 4.42 2.44 0.38
N THR A 40 4.95 3.61 0.66
CA THR A 40 4.13 4.81 0.70
C THR A 40 4.37 5.63 -0.56
N TYR A 41 3.37 6.37 -0.97
CA TYR A 41 3.44 7.14 -2.20
C TYR A 41 2.46 8.29 -2.18
N GLU A 42 2.59 9.16 -3.16
CA GLU A 42 1.61 10.21 -3.43
C GLU A 42 1.12 10.05 -4.86
N MET A 43 -0.21 10.06 -5.04
CA MET A 43 -0.83 9.88 -6.34
C MET A 43 -1.19 11.23 -6.95
N LYS A 44 -0.76 11.45 -8.19
CA LYS A 44 -1.26 12.55 -9.01
C LYS A 44 -2.42 12.00 -9.84
N ILE A 45 -3.61 12.46 -9.54
CA ILE A 45 -4.83 12.03 -10.21
C ILE A 45 -5.13 13.02 -11.35
N ARG A 46 -5.61 12.51 -12.48
CA ARG A 46 -5.92 13.35 -13.63
C ARG A 46 -6.92 14.45 -13.26
N LYS A 47 -6.60 15.67 -13.66
CA LYS A 47 -7.44 16.85 -13.45
C LYS A 47 -7.58 17.29 -11.99
N ILE A 48 -6.84 16.69 -11.08
CA ILE A 48 -6.86 17.06 -9.66
C ILE A 48 -5.45 17.50 -9.26
N LYS A 49 -5.39 18.69 -8.68
CA LYS A 49 -4.11 19.34 -8.34
C LYS A 49 -3.43 18.71 -7.15
N THR A 50 -4.18 18.41 -6.11
CA THR A 50 -3.66 17.95 -4.83
C THR A 50 -3.26 16.50 -4.91
N LEU A 51 -2.06 16.17 -4.45
CA LEU A 51 -1.57 14.80 -4.38
C LEU A 51 -2.28 14.05 -3.27
N ALA A 52 -2.66 12.81 -3.53
CA ALA A 52 -3.30 11.95 -2.55
C ALA A 52 -2.28 10.93 -2.03
N PRO A 53 -2.00 10.92 -0.71
CA PRO A 53 -1.08 9.93 -0.17
C PRO A 53 -1.74 8.56 -0.09
N GLY A 54 -0.92 7.53 -0.17
CA GLY A 54 -1.39 6.15 -0.05
C GLY A 54 -0.29 5.24 0.44
N MET A 55 -0.67 4.04 0.82
CA MET A 55 0.24 3.01 1.27
C MET A 55 -0.26 1.65 0.82
N THR A 56 0.65 0.81 0.40
CA THR A 56 0.37 -0.59 0.09
C THR A 56 1.47 -1.45 0.67
N SER A 57 1.22 -2.76 0.73
CA SER A 57 2.25 -3.69 1.20
C SER A 57 2.32 -4.89 0.26
N TYR A 58 3.51 -5.48 0.20
CA TYR A 58 3.77 -6.66 -0.59
C TYR A 58 4.51 -7.68 0.25
N TYR A 59 4.11 -8.94 0.11
CA TYR A 59 4.85 -10.05 0.69
C TYR A 59 5.85 -10.54 -0.35
N VAL A 60 7.14 -10.51 -0.01
CA VAL A 60 8.23 -10.82 -0.93
C VAL A 60 8.95 -12.06 -0.45
N MET A 61 9.14 -13.03 -1.33
CA MET A 61 9.84 -14.27 -1.02
C MET A 61 11.05 -14.44 -1.94
N LYS A 62 12.14 -14.91 -1.37
CA LYS A 62 13.33 -15.24 -2.15
C LYS A 62 13.16 -16.61 -2.77
N LYS A 63 13.39 -16.72 -4.09
CA LYS A 63 13.40 -17.98 -4.81
C LYS A 63 14.70 -18.06 -5.60
N GLY A 64 15.67 -18.89 -5.11
CA GLY A 64 16.99 -18.94 -5.68
C GLY A 64 17.69 -17.59 -5.51
N ASP A 65 18.13 -16.99 -6.61
CA ASP A 65 18.81 -15.69 -6.58
C ASP A 65 17.86 -14.51 -6.85
N THR A 66 16.57 -14.75 -6.94
CA THR A 66 15.59 -13.70 -7.24
C THR A 66 14.56 -13.56 -6.14
N PHE A 67 13.89 -12.40 -6.13
CA PHE A 67 12.77 -12.15 -5.23
C PHE A 67 11.47 -12.11 -6.02
N CYS A 68 10.43 -12.73 -5.47
CA CYS A 68 9.10 -12.77 -6.08
C CYS A 68 8.09 -12.14 -5.15
N ILE A 69 7.18 -11.36 -5.70
CA ILE A 69 6.06 -10.82 -4.95
C ILE A 69 4.99 -11.91 -4.85
N TYR A 70 4.55 -12.19 -3.62
CA TYR A 70 3.50 -13.15 -3.35
C TYR A 70 2.28 -12.41 -2.82
N ASN A 71 1.24 -12.37 -3.61
CA ASN A 71 0.05 -11.58 -3.30
C ASN A 71 -1.26 -12.37 -3.33
N ASN A 72 -1.19 -13.68 -3.17
CA ASN A 72 -2.37 -14.50 -3.18
C ASN A 72 -2.83 -14.81 -1.77
N GLN A 73 -3.67 -13.95 -1.22
CA GLN A 73 -4.17 -14.05 0.16
C GLN A 73 -4.94 -15.35 0.42
N LYS A 74 -5.54 -15.94 -0.60
CA LYS A 74 -6.30 -17.18 -0.48
C LYS A 74 -5.42 -18.37 -0.12
N HIS A 75 -4.13 -18.27 -0.41
CA HIS A 75 -3.17 -19.35 -0.18
C HIS A 75 -2.12 -19.00 0.87
N ASP A 76 -2.38 -17.95 1.67
CA ASP A 76 -1.49 -17.62 2.77
C ASP A 76 -1.49 -18.76 3.79
N THR A 77 -0.31 -19.15 4.21
CA THR A 77 -0.16 -20.06 5.34
C THR A 77 -0.48 -19.32 6.63
N GLU A 78 -0.68 -20.08 7.72
CA GLU A 78 -0.87 -19.48 9.03
C GLU A 78 0.32 -18.61 9.43
N GLU A 79 1.54 -19.07 9.14
CA GLU A 79 2.77 -18.33 9.43
C GLU A 79 2.83 -17.01 8.69
N ILE A 80 2.41 -16.98 7.44
CA ILE A 80 2.37 -15.75 6.63
C ILE A 80 1.31 -14.79 7.20
N THR A 81 0.14 -15.30 7.50
CA THR A 81 -0.94 -14.51 8.10
C THR A 81 -0.51 -13.88 9.42
N ASP A 82 0.14 -14.69 10.27
CA ASP A 82 0.64 -14.22 11.57
C ASP A 82 1.72 -13.16 11.41
N ALA A 83 2.65 -13.36 10.48
CA ALA A 83 3.70 -12.38 10.20
C ALA A 83 3.12 -11.04 9.73
N LYS A 84 2.11 -11.08 8.87
CA LYS A 84 1.42 -9.88 8.40
C LYS A 84 0.74 -9.14 9.56
N LYS A 85 0.05 -9.86 10.43
CA LYS A 85 -0.63 -9.29 11.60
C LYS A 85 0.36 -8.66 12.58
N GLU A 86 1.43 -9.38 12.88
CA GLU A 86 2.48 -8.89 13.77
C GLU A 86 3.10 -7.61 13.23
N SER A 87 3.41 -7.58 11.95
CA SER A 87 3.96 -6.42 11.28
C SER A 87 3.01 -5.22 11.35
N GLN A 88 1.73 -5.43 11.03
CA GLN A 88 0.71 -4.39 11.08
C GLN A 88 0.50 -3.83 12.48
N ASN A 89 0.73 -4.64 13.51
CA ASN A 89 0.61 -4.25 14.91
C ASN A 89 1.88 -3.65 15.49
N SER A 90 2.97 -3.62 14.73
CA SER A 90 4.20 -2.99 15.19
C SER A 90 4.03 -1.49 15.35
N LYS A 91 4.79 -0.90 16.27
CA LYS A 91 4.73 0.55 16.52
C LYS A 91 5.05 1.36 15.27
N GLU A 92 6.06 0.92 14.52
CA GLU A 92 6.48 1.59 13.29
C GLU A 92 5.37 1.65 12.25
N ILE A 93 4.72 0.52 12.00
CA ILE A 93 3.69 0.45 10.97
C ILE A 93 2.42 1.17 11.42
N LYS A 94 2.06 1.06 12.69
CA LYS A 94 0.92 1.82 13.23
C LYS A 94 1.14 3.33 13.09
N LYS A 95 2.35 3.78 13.41
CA LYS A 95 2.72 5.20 13.28
C LYS A 95 2.66 5.64 11.82
N LEU A 96 3.22 4.83 10.93
CA LEU A 96 3.22 5.12 9.49
C LEU A 96 1.80 5.20 8.95
N THR A 97 0.96 4.23 9.27
CA THR A 97 -0.44 4.18 8.84
C THR A 97 -1.20 5.42 9.33
N LYS A 98 -0.99 5.78 10.58
CA LYS A 98 -1.63 6.96 11.17
C LYS A 98 -1.21 8.25 10.47
N GLN A 99 0.07 8.38 10.14
CA GLN A 99 0.59 9.54 9.41
C GLN A 99 0.00 9.64 8.00
N ILE A 100 -0.08 8.51 7.30
CA ILE A 100 -0.65 8.47 5.95
C ILE A 100 -2.13 8.83 5.99
N ASN A 101 -2.89 8.26 6.92
CA ASN A 101 -4.32 8.56 7.06
C ASN A 101 -4.56 10.03 7.37
N LYS A 102 -3.74 10.61 8.24
CA LYS A 102 -3.84 12.04 8.59
C LYS A 102 -3.58 12.93 7.37
N ARG A 103 -2.55 12.62 6.61
CA ARG A 103 -2.21 13.37 5.40
C ARG A 103 -3.30 13.21 4.32
N TYR A 104 -3.85 12.01 4.21
CA TYR A 104 -4.96 11.73 3.30
C TYR A 104 -6.18 12.60 3.63
N GLU A 105 -6.57 12.63 4.91
CA GLU A 105 -7.71 13.44 5.35
C GLU A 105 -7.49 14.94 5.11
N LEU A 106 -6.27 15.44 5.36
CA LEU A 106 -5.92 16.82 5.07
C LEU A 106 -6.04 17.13 3.59
N ALA A 107 -5.55 16.24 2.74
CA ALA A 107 -5.64 16.42 1.29
C ALA A 107 -7.10 16.51 0.82
N LEU A 108 -7.96 15.67 1.37
CA LEU A 108 -9.40 15.72 1.04
C LEU A 108 -10.04 17.04 1.49
N LYS A 109 -9.64 17.55 2.64
CA LYS A 109 -10.15 18.84 3.13
C LYS A 109 -9.72 20.02 2.28
N GLN A 110 -8.51 19.94 1.72
CA GLN A 110 -7.93 21.01 0.92
C GLN A 110 -8.45 21.05 -0.51
N ASP A 111 -8.99 19.95 -1.01
CA ASP A 111 -9.36 19.85 -2.41
C ASP A 111 -10.69 19.11 -2.57
N LYS A 112 -11.73 19.84 -2.90
CA LYS A 112 -13.08 19.30 -3.11
C LYS A 112 -13.14 18.25 -4.21
N LYS A 113 -12.38 18.44 -5.27
CA LYS A 113 -12.35 17.50 -6.39
C LYS A 113 -11.77 16.16 -5.95
N LEU A 114 -10.71 16.23 -5.12
CA LEU A 114 -10.09 15.03 -4.58
C LEU A 114 -11.07 14.29 -3.65
N LYS A 115 -11.75 15.03 -2.80
CA LYS A 115 -12.77 14.45 -1.92
C LYS A 115 -13.86 13.75 -2.71
N GLN A 116 -14.38 14.41 -3.73
CA GLN A 116 -15.41 13.83 -4.61
C GLN A 116 -14.93 12.58 -5.31
N PHE A 117 -13.70 12.60 -5.76
CA PHE A 117 -13.11 11.44 -6.44
C PHE A 117 -13.10 10.19 -5.56
N PHE A 118 -12.66 10.33 -4.29
CA PHE A 118 -12.56 9.20 -3.37
C PHE A 118 -13.87 8.85 -2.68
N GLU A 119 -14.71 9.83 -2.37
CA GLU A 119 -15.96 9.60 -1.63
C GLU A 119 -17.20 9.53 -2.52
N GLY A 120 -17.08 9.85 -3.78
CA GLY A 120 -18.18 9.78 -4.74
C GLY A 120 -19.21 10.91 -4.60
N ASN A 121 -18.90 11.95 -3.88
CA ASN A 121 -19.81 13.10 -3.72
C ASN A 121 -19.10 14.42 -3.95
#